data_62a6e3a2d05c6e69c37b0522e54e071b
#
_entry.id   62a6e3a2d05c6e69c37b0522e54e071b
#
_cell.length_a   1.000
_cell.length_b   1.000
_cell.length_c   1.000
_cell.angle_alpha   90.00
_cell.angle_beta   90.00
_cell.angle_gamma   90.00
#
_symmetry.space_group_name_H-M   'P 1'
#
loop_
_entity.id
_entity.type
_entity.pdbx_description
1 polymer ?
#
loop_
_entity_poly.entity_id
_entity_poly.type
_entity_poly.pdbx_seq_one_letter_code
_entity_poly.pdbx_strand_id
1 'polypeptide(L)'
;VLGAVVLTACGAEKKGGPNDSTVAASPQSPAAATASQAATPDNGADAPAPITGQTVEVKMLQDAEGHYRYDPADVTIKSGDGVKFVMVSGGTHNVAFDPAQIPASAKAQLSANMQQQVSELSSPMMMNPNETYTISFGKMPPGKYEYHCTPHLSFAMKGSITVQ
;
A
#
# COMPACT_ATOMS: atom_id res chain seq x y z
N VAL A 1 -30.80 33.83 28.83
CA VAL A 1 -31.85 33.00 29.45
C VAL A 1 -31.27 31.63 29.75
N LEU A 2 -31.20 31.34 31.07
CA LEU A 2 -30.74 30.12 31.69
C LEU A 2 -31.69 28.97 31.41
N GLY A 3 -31.15 27.77 31.37
CA GLY A 3 -31.92 26.52 31.40
C GLY A 3 -31.03 25.31 31.65
N ALA A 4 -30.70 25.10 32.88
CA ALA A 4 -30.09 23.83 33.38
C ALA A 4 -31.23 22.84 33.68
N VAL A 5 -31.03 21.56 33.30
CA VAL A 5 -31.79 20.45 33.86
C VAL A 5 -30.82 19.30 34.16
N VAL A 6 -30.72 19.01 35.42
CA VAL A 6 -30.09 17.85 36.07
C VAL A 6 -31.19 16.85 36.42
N LEU A 7 -30.98 15.55 36.25
CA LEU A 7 -31.66 14.42 36.96
C LEU A 7 -30.88 13.15 36.62
N THR A 8 -30.08 12.66 37.53
CA THR A 8 -30.22 11.78 38.72
C THR A 8 -31.05 10.51 38.50
N ALA A 9 -30.39 9.43 38.79
CA ALA A 9 -30.72 8.38 39.76
C ALA A 9 -30.69 6.95 39.21
N CYS A 10 -29.83 6.17 39.85
CA CYS A 10 -30.12 4.95 40.66
C CYS A 10 -30.62 3.75 39.85
N GLY A 11 -30.08 2.59 39.95
CA GLY A 11 -29.47 1.79 40.99
C GLY A 11 -30.03 0.38 40.92
N ALA A 12 -29.24 -0.62 41.10
CA ALA A 12 -29.63 -1.78 41.89
C ALA A 12 -28.64 -2.94 41.75
N GLU A 13 -28.06 -3.24 42.86
CA GLU A 13 -27.33 -4.47 43.17
C GLU A 13 -28.24 -5.72 43.08
N LYS A 14 -27.64 -6.86 42.73
CA LYS A 14 -28.08 -8.13 43.27
C LYS A 14 -26.91 -9.12 43.43
N LYS A 15 -26.72 -9.42 44.69
CA LYS A 15 -25.86 -10.42 45.32
C LYS A 15 -26.20 -11.86 44.92
N GLY A 16 -25.21 -12.71 45.10
CA GLY A 16 -25.30 -14.14 45.43
C GLY A 16 -24.29 -14.93 44.62
N GLY A 17 -23.35 -15.57 45.13
CA GLY A 17 -23.00 -16.33 46.28
C GLY A 17 -22.16 -17.53 45.81
N PRO A 18 -21.21 -18.09 46.58
CA PRO A 18 -20.08 -18.85 46.08
C PRO A 18 -20.39 -20.34 45.90
N ASN A 19 -19.70 -21.00 44.96
CA ASN A 19 -19.49 -22.44 45.05
C ASN A 19 -18.02 -22.76 44.81
N ASP A 20 -17.43 -23.14 45.89
CA ASP A 20 -16.17 -23.84 46.09
C ASP A 20 -16.27 -25.26 45.49
N SER A 21 -15.25 -25.61 44.70
CA SER A 21 -14.83 -27.02 44.54
C SER A 21 -13.40 -27.07 44.02
N THR A 22 -12.51 -27.19 44.97
CA THR A 22 -11.14 -27.67 44.83
C THR A 22 -11.11 -29.07 44.22
N VAL A 23 -10.35 -29.27 43.13
CA VAL A 23 -9.64 -30.54 42.89
C VAL A 23 -8.30 -30.29 42.16
N ALA A 24 -7.32 -30.68 42.87
CA ALA A 24 -5.96 -31.08 42.69
C ALA A 24 -5.29 -31.00 41.31
N ALA A 25 -4.06 -30.53 41.41
CA ALA A 25 -3.01 -30.49 40.43
C ALA A 25 -2.53 -31.87 39.91
N SER A 26 -2.14 -31.91 38.65
CA SER A 26 -0.98 -32.72 38.21
C SER A 26 -0.35 -32.12 36.99
N PRO A 27 0.99 -32.03 36.95
CA PRO A 27 1.72 -31.38 35.86
C PRO A 27 1.95 -32.38 34.73
N GLN A 28 1.51 -32.07 33.53
CA GLN A 28 1.96 -32.75 32.34
C GLN A 28 2.85 -31.84 31.49
N SER A 29 4.05 -32.28 31.33
CA SER A 29 5.14 -31.74 30.50
C SER A 29 4.75 -31.50 29.04
N PRO A 30 5.29 -30.48 28.38
CA PRO A 30 4.93 -30.15 27.01
C PRO A 30 5.57 -31.14 26.02
N ALA A 31 4.72 -31.86 25.31
CA ALA A 31 5.13 -32.53 24.09
C ALA A 31 5.26 -31.45 22.99
N ALA A 32 6.49 -31.35 22.46
CA ALA A 32 6.79 -30.54 21.30
C ALA A 32 5.96 -31.02 20.09
N ALA A 33 4.91 -30.32 19.78
CA ALA A 33 4.22 -30.48 18.52
C ALA A 33 5.03 -29.72 17.47
N THR A 34 5.81 -30.44 16.69
CA THR A 34 6.37 -30.00 15.42
C THR A 34 5.19 -29.67 14.51
N ALA A 35 4.81 -28.40 14.43
CA ALA A 35 3.87 -27.93 13.45
C ALA A 35 4.55 -28.02 12.08
N SER A 36 4.27 -29.11 11.37
CA SER A 36 4.48 -29.21 9.94
C SER A 36 3.65 -28.11 9.29
N GLN A 37 4.30 -27.04 8.87
CA GLN A 37 3.66 -26.05 8.01
C GLN A 37 3.35 -26.76 6.69
N ALA A 38 2.09 -27.15 6.55
CA ALA A 38 1.55 -27.53 5.26
C ALA A 38 1.75 -26.35 4.32
N ALA A 39 2.55 -26.55 3.29
CA ALA A 39 2.64 -25.63 2.17
C ALA A 39 1.24 -25.43 1.62
N THR A 40 0.69 -24.24 1.82
CA THR A 40 -0.53 -23.81 1.11
C THR A 40 -0.22 -23.87 -0.39
N PRO A 41 -1.10 -24.46 -1.22
CA PRO A 41 -0.91 -24.42 -2.65
C PRO A 41 -0.87 -22.94 -3.09
N ASP A 42 0.21 -22.63 -3.81
CA ASP A 42 0.38 -21.35 -4.52
C ASP A 42 -0.77 -21.21 -5.53
N ASN A 43 -1.85 -20.60 -5.09
CA ASN A 43 -2.92 -20.15 -5.97
C ASN A 43 -2.43 -18.87 -6.65
N GLY A 44 -1.60 -19.00 -7.68
CA GLY A 44 -1.26 -18.12 -8.81
C GLY A 44 -1.62 -16.63 -8.81
N ALA A 45 -1.97 -16.03 -7.70
CA ALA A 45 -2.04 -14.59 -7.53
C ALA A 45 -0.66 -14.12 -7.06
N ASP A 46 0.01 -13.33 -7.87
CA ASP A 46 1.30 -12.76 -7.49
C ASP A 46 1.15 -12.00 -6.16
N ALA A 47 1.86 -12.46 -5.13
CA ALA A 47 1.90 -11.74 -3.88
C ALA A 47 2.79 -10.49 -4.03
N PRO A 48 2.50 -9.41 -3.28
CA PRO A 48 3.35 -8.22 -3.28
C PRO A 48 4.80 -8.61 -3.01
N ALA A 49 5.70 -8.25 -3.92
CA ALA A 49 7.12 -8.52 -3.74
C ALA A 49 7.76 -7.39 -2.91
N PRO A 50 8.59 -7.69 -1.90
CA PRO A 50 9.24 -6.67 -1.11
C PRO A 50 10.29 -5.91 -1.93
N ILE A 51 10.58 -4.67 -1.53
CA ILE A 51 11.75 -3.94 -2.00
C ILE A 51 12.97 -4.54 -1.30
N THR A 52 13.89 -5.08 -2.08
CA THR A 52 15.13 -5.70 -1.59
C THR A 52 16.38 -4.92 -2.00
N GLY A 53 16.22 -3.99 -2.94
CA GLY A 53 17.24 -3.12 -3.46
C GLY A 53 17.11 -1.68 -2.97
N GLN A 54 17.42 -0.72 -3.84
CA GLN A 54 17.34 0.70 -3.54
C GLN A 54 15.95 1.26 -3.82
N THR A 55 15.66 2.44 -3.28
CA THR A 55 14.45 3.20 -3.61
C THR A 55 14.84 4.51 -4.27
N VAL A 56 14.37 4.71 -5.50
CA VAL A 56 14.53 5.94 -6.27
C VAL A 56 13.34 6.84 -5.98
N GLU A 57 13.60 8.14 -5.75
CA GLU A 57 12.55 9.13 -5.56
C GLU A 57 12.19 9.84 -6.86
N VAL A 58 10.90 10.01 -7.10
CA VAL A 58 10.32 10.77 -8.21
C VAL A 58 9.35 11.79 -7.62
N LYS A 59 9.58 13.06 -7.87
CA LYS A 59 8.71 14.15 -7.44
C LYS A 59 7.57 14.36 -8.43
N MET A 60 6.42 14.70 -7.92
CA MET A 60 5.24 15.12 -8.70
C MET A 60 4.99 16.59 -8.42
N LEU A 61 5.07 17.42 -9.44
CA LEU A 61 5.05 18.86 -9.26
C LEU A 61 4.50 19.60 -10.48
N GLN A 62 4.13 20.85 -10.24
CA GLN A 62 4.02 21.87 -11.26
C GLN A 62 5.25 22.78 -11.14
N ASP A 63 5.95 22.99 -12.25
CA ASP A 63 7.13 23.87 -12.27
C ASP A 63 6.74 25.36 -12.33
N ALA A 64 7.74 26.24 -12.33
CA ALA A 64 7.53 27.68 -12.34
C ALA A 64 6.87 28.19 -13.64
N GLU A 65 6.98 27.44 -14.72
CA GLU A 65 6.37 27.71 -16.02
C GLU A 65 4.93 27.18 -16.11
N GLY A 66 4.47 26.48 -15.08
CA GLY A 66 3.12 25.93 -15.01
C GLY A 66 2.96 24.54 -15.61
N HIS A 67 4.05 23.84 -15.98
CA HIS A 67 3.98 22.49 -16.52
C HIS A 67 3.90 21.45 -15.39
N TYR A 68 2.97 20.52 -15.55
CA TYR A 68 2.86 19.36 -14.67
C TYR A 68 3.85 18.28 -15.08
N ARG A 69 4.67 17.81 -14.17
CA ARG A 69 5.68 16.79 -14.47
C ARG A 69 6.06 15.90 -13.30
N TYR A 70 6.61 14.76 -13.65
CA TYR A 70 7.42 13.95 -12.74
C TYR A 70 8.88 14.41 -12.83
N ASP A 71 9.62 14.34 -11.74
CA ASP A 71 11.02 14.76 -11.70
C ASP A 71 11.87 13.82 -10.83
N PRO A 72 12.76 13.00 -11.41
CA PRO A 72 12.92 12.77 -12.83
C PRO A 72 11.72 12.05 -13.46
N ALA A 73 11.41 12.33 -14.75
CA ALA A 73 10.33 11.67 -15.45
C ALA A 73 10.67 10.22 -15.82
N ASP A 74 11.94 9.97 -16.17
CA ASP A 74 12.44 8.67 -16.58
C ASP A 74 13.48 8.18 -15.57
N VAL A 75 13.32 6.95 -15.09
CA VAL A 75 14.22 6.30 -14.14
C VAL A 75 14.63 4.92 -14.65
N THR A 76 15.86 4.52 -14.33
CA THR A 76 16.35 3.16 -14.57
C THR A 76 16.68 2.51 -13.24
N ILE A 77 16.15 1.33 -13.02
CA ILE A 77 16.24 0.57 -11.78
C ILE A 77 16.56 -0.89 -12.08
N LYS A 78 16.80 -1.67 -11.03
CA LYS A 78 16.93 -3.14 -11.09
C LYS A 78 15.68 -3.81 -10.55
N SER A 79 15.44 -5.05 -10.95
CA SER A 79 14.42 -5.88 -10.30
C SER A 79 14.75 -6.00 -8.80
N GLY A 80 13.78 -5.72 -7.95
CA GLY A 80 13.97 -5.64 -6.49
C GLY A 80 14.08 -4.22 -5.94
N ASP A 81 14.30 -3.23 -6.77
CA ASP A 81 14.27 -1.83 -6.34
C ASP A 81 12.83 -1.34 -6.13
N GLY A 82 12.71 -0.15 -5.58
CA GLY A 82 11.43 0.58 -5.41
C GLY A 82 11.47 1.95 -6.07
N VAL A 83 10.30 2.47 -6.40
CA VAL A 83 10.13 3.87 -6.81
C VAL A 83 9.15 4.53 -5.84
N LYS A 84 9.62 5.60 -5.18
CA LYS A 84 8.83 6.42 -4.27
C LYS A 84 8.43 7.71 -4.95
N PHE A 85 7.16 7.87 -5.21
CA PHE A 85 6.58 9.10 -5.72
C PHE A 85 6.26 10.04 -4.56
N VAL A 86 6.66 11.30 -4.67
CA VAL A 86 6.48 12.33 -3.63
C VAL A 86 5.70 13.48 -4.23
N MET A 87 4.54 13.79 -3.65
CA MET A 87 3.76 14.96 -4.01
C MET A 87 4.46 16.22 -3.51
N VAL A 88 4.74 17.17 -4.39
CA VAL A 88 5.41 18.43 -4.06
C VAL A 88 4.49 19.62 -4.25
N SER A 89 3.93 19.80 -5.44
CA SER A 89 3.08 20.94 -5.79
C SER A 89 2.20 20.65 -7.01
N GLY A 90 1.31 21.57 -7.38
CA GLY A 90 0.53 21.46 -8.61
C GLY A 90 -0.83 20.79 -8.45
N GLY A 91 -1.36 20.70 -7.23
CA GLY A 91 -2.68 20.13 -6.97
C GLY A 91 -2.65 18.61 -6.84
N THR A 92 -3.63 17.94 -7.40
CA THR A 92 -3.82 16.50 -7.23
C THR A 92 -3.01 15.69 -8.23
N HIS A 93 -2.21 14.73 -7.76
CA HIS A 93 -1.44 13.81 -8.60
C HIS A 93 -1.72 12.35 -8.26
N ASN A 94 -1.46 11.47 -9.21
CA ASN A 94 -1.41 10.03 -8.99
C ASN A 94 -0.37 9.39 -9.93
N VAL A 95 -0.20 8.09 -9.80
CA VAL A 95 0.63 7.26 -10.68
C VAL A 95 -0.26 6.18 -11.27
N ALA A 96 -0.44 6.17 -12.56
CA ALA A 96 -1.24 5.18 -13.27
C ALA A 96 -0.47 4.62 -14.47
N PHE A 97 -0.58 3.31 -14.67
CA PHE A 97 -0.08 2.63 -15.86
C PHE A 97 -1.28 2.27 -16.76
N ASP A 98 -1.08 2.33 -18.06
CA ASP A 98 -2.09 1.84 -19.01
C ASP A 98 -2.04 0.29 -19.03
N PRO A 99 -3.09 -0.40 -18.56
CA PRO A 99 -3.09 -1.87 -18.51
C PRO A 99 -2.91 -2.53 -19.88
N ALA A 100 -3.26 -1.83 -20.98
CA ALA A 100 -3.09 -2.35 -22.32
C ALA A 100 -1.63 -2.32 -22.79
N GLN A 101 -0.79 -1.47 -22.21
CA GLN A 101 0.61 -1.32 -22.55
C GLN A 101 1.55 -2.12 -21.64
N ILE A 102 1.04 -2.64 -20.53
CA ILE A 102 1.84 -3.49 -19.65
C ILE A 102 1.84 -4.93 -20.20
N PRO A 103 3.02 -5.55 -20.39
CA PRO A 103 3.09 -6.94 -20.82
C PRO A 103 2.30 -7.86 -19.90
N ALA A 104 1.56 -8.80 -20.46
CA ALA A 104 0.70 -9.70 -19.70
C ALA A 104 1.47 -10.45 -18.58
N SER A 105 2.73 -10.81 -18.84
CA SER A 105 3.62 -11.47 -17.88
C SER A 105 4.03 -10.58 -16.69
N ALA A 106 3.89 -9.27 -16.80
CA ALA A 106 4.28 -8.31 -15.78
C ALA A 106 3.06 -7.73 -15.03
N LYS A 107 1.88 -7.75 -15.67
CA LYS A 107 0.69 -7.05 -15.18
C LYS A 107 0.25 -7.52 -13.81
N ALA A 108 0.17 -8.82 -13.59
CA ALA A 108 -0.28 -9.39 -12.33
C ALA A 108 0.68 -9.03 -11.19
N GLN A 109 2.00 -9.13 -11.42
CA GLN A 109 3.00 -8.76 -10.42
C GLN A 109 3.01 -7.24 -10.16
N LEU A 110 2.89 -6.40 -11.20
CA LEU A 110 2.81 -4.95 -11.01
C LEU A 110 1.57 -4.58 -10.20
N SER A 111 0.42 -5.18 -10.52
CA SER A 111 -0.81 -4.99 -9.75
C SER A 111 -0.63 -5.42 -8.28
N ALA A 112 -0.02 -6.57 -8.02
CA ALA A 112 0.24 -7.02 -6.66
C ALA A 112 1.20 -6.07 -5.91
N ASN A 113 2.17 -5.49 -6.60
CA ASN A 113 3.15 -4.55 -6.02
C ASN A 113 2.58 -3.14 -5.78
N MET A 114 1.48 -2.78 -6.42
CA MET A 114 0.78 -1.51 -6.21
C MET A 114 -0.27 -1.67 -5.12
N GLN A 115 -0.01 -1.10 -3.94
CA GLN A 115 -0.95 -1.15 -2.82
C GLN A 115 -2.06 -0.11 -2.95
N GLN A 116 -3.24 -0.39 -2.37
CA GLN A 116 -4.35 0.57 -2.27
C GLN A 116 -4.80 1.17 -3.61
N GLN A 117 -4.77 0.38 -4.68
CA GLN A 117 -5.23 0.85 -5.99
C GLN A 117 -6.68 1.34 -5.93
N VAL A 118 -6.98 2.45 -6.60
CA VAL A 118 -8.34 2.97 -6.78
C VAL A 118 -8.99 2.46 -8.06
N SER A 119 -8.19 2.01 -9.01
CA SER A 119 -8.56 1.29 -10.22
C SER A 119 -7.38 0.44 -10.68
N GLU A 120 -7.56 -0.39 -11.71
CA GLU A 120 -6.48 -1.25 -12.22
C GLU A 120 -5.23 -0.44 -12.52
N LEU A 121 -4.10 -0.82 -11.89
CA LEU A 121 -2.79 -0.18 -12.02
C LEU A 121 -2.78 1.34 -11.77
N SER A 122 -3.64 1.83 -10.86
CA SER A 122 -3.73 3.25 -10.53
C SER A 122 -3.64 3.48 -9.02
N SER A 123 -2.70 4.30 -8.59
CA SER A 123 -2.55 4.70 -7.20
C SER A 123 -3.71 5.57 -6.72
N PRO A 124 -3.89 5.73 -5.40
CA PRO A 124 -4.71 6.80 -4.84
C PRO A 124 -4.24 8.18 -5.31
N MET A 125 -5.15 9.14 -5.22
CA MET A 125 -4.82 10.56 -5.44
C MET A 125 -4.07 11.11 -4.23
N MET A 126 -2.94 11.76 -4.49
CA MET A 126 -2.16 12.51 -3.51
C MET A 126 -2.48 13.99 -3.66
N MET A 127 -2.92 14.63 -2.59
CA MET A 127 -3.44 16.01 -2.62
C MET A 127 -2.61 16.97 -1.78
N ASN A 128 -1.84 16.45 -0.83
CA ASN A 128 -1.08 17.30 0.08
C ASN A 128 0.43 17.16 -0.15
N PRO A 129 1.20 18.24 -0.04
CA PRO A 129 2.66 18.17 -0.09
C PRO A 129 3.21 17.14 0.89
N ASN A 130 4.23 16.41 0.45
CA ASN A 130 4.90 15.31 1.16
C ASN A 130 4.08 14.02 1.29
N GLU A 131 2.87 13.92 0.74
CA GLU A 131 2.25 12.61 0.54
C GLU A 131 3.10 11.76 -0.40
N THR A 132 3.19 10.47 -0.11
CA THR A 132 4.04 9.56 -0.87
C THR A 132 3.28 8.30 -1.27
N TYR A 133 3.67 7.75 -2.41
CA TYR A 133 3.23 6.44 -2.86
C TYR A 133 4.44 5.66 -3.36
N THR A 134 4.64 4.46 -2.82
CA THR A 134 5.81 3.64 -3.17
C THR A 134 5.36 2.37 -3.88
N ILE A 135 6.01 2.09 -5.01
CA ILE A 135 5.78 0.87 -5.79
C ILE A 135 7.05 0.02 -5.72
N SER A 136 6.90 -1.24 -5.36
CA SER A 136 7.97 -2.22 -5.48
C SER A 136 8.10 -2.71 -6.92
N PHE A 137 9.32 -2.85 -7.39
CA PHE A 137 9.65 -3.54 -8.64
C PHE A 137 10.30 -4.90 -8.38
N GLY A 138 10.05 -5.47 -7.18
CA GLY A 138 10.41 -6.85 -6.87
C GLY A 138 9.69 -7.82 -7.81
N LYS A 139 10.43 -8.81 -8.31
CA LYS A 139 9.96 -9.83 -9.28
C LYS A 139 9.46 -9.26 -10.62
N MET A 140 9.68 -7.97 -10.88
CA MET A 140 9.32 -7.41 -12.17
C MET A 140 10.32 -7.84 -13.24
N PRO A 141 9.85 -8.30 -14.41
CA PRO A 141 10.74 -8.62 -15.52
C PRO A 141 11.42 -7.36 -16.09
N PRO A 142 12.58 -7.49 -16.72
CA PRO A 142 13.19 -6.38 -17.46
C PRO A 142 12.25 -5.83 -18.50
N GLY A 143 12.22 -4.50 -18.60
CA GLY A 143 11.32 -3.83 -19.54
C GLY A 143 11.12 -2.36 -19.23
N LYS A 144 10.41 -1.68 -20.10
CA LYS A 144 10.01 -0.27 -19.94
C LYS A 144 8.53 -0.20 -19.55
N TYR A 145 8.24 0.46 -18.45
CA TYR A 145 6.91 0.63 -17.87
C TYR A 145 6.55 2.11 -17.90
N GLU A 146 5.72 2.51 -18.84
CA GLU A 146 5.28 3.90 -18.97
C GLU A 146 4.14 4.19 -18.01
N TYR A 147 4.19 5.34 -17.35
CA TYR A 147 3.20 5.79 -16.40
C TYR A 147 2.78 7.24 -16.66
N HIS A 148 1.64 7.62 -16.12
CA HIS A 148 1.08 8.96 -16.29
C HIS A 148 0.33 9.40 -15.02
N CYS A 149 0.09 10.70 -14.94
CA CYS A 149 -0.82 11.28 -13.97
C CYS A 149 -2.20 11.43 -14.62
N THR A 150 -3.22 10.75 -14.09
CA THR A 150 -4.56 10.76 -14.68
C THR A 150 -5.15 12.16 -14.79
N PRO A 151 -5.16 13.02 -13.72
CA PRO A 151 -5.68 14.38 -13.82
C PRO A 151 -4.94 15.25 -14.84
N HIS A 152 -3.65 14.99 -15.07
CA HIS A 152 -2.79 15.84 -15.91
C HIS A 152 -2.34 15.15 -17.20
N LEU A 153 -3.09 14.13 -17.64
CA LEU A 153 -2.76 13.41 -18.87
C LEU A 153 -2.82 14.33 -20.11
N SER A 154 -3.79 15.24 -20.17
CA SER A 154 -3.92 16.26 -21.21
C SER A 154 -2.78 17.29 -21.21
N PHE A 155 -2.08 17.42 -20.10
CA PHE A 155 -0.88 18.26 -19.95
C PHE A 155 0.42 17.47 -20.17
N ALA A 156 0.33 16.27 -20.73
CA ALA A 156 1.46 15.39 -21.01
C ALA A 156 2.31 15.02 -19.76
N MET A 157 1.73 15.00 -18.57
CA MET A 157 2.42 14.54 -17.37
C MET A 157 2.60 13.02 -17.40
N LYS A 158 3.75 12.59 -17.91
CA LYS A 158 4.12 11.18 -18.15
C LYS A 158 5.55 10.92 -17.73
N GLY A 159 5.88 9.65 -17.55
CA GLY A 159 7.24 9.19 -17.30
C GLY A 159 7.40 7.70 -17.61
N SER A 160 8.60 7.18 -17.38
CA SER A 160 8.86 5.77 -17.56
C SER A 160 9.82 5.20 -16.52
N ILE A 161 9.63 3.93 -16.21
CA ILE A 161 10.52 3.14 -15.36
C ILE A 161 11.10 2.03 -16.23
N THR A 162 12.42 2.02 -16.37
CA THR A 162 13.15 0.95 -17.05
C THR A 162 13.72 0.00 -16.02
N VAL A 163 13.27 -1.24 -16.00
CA VAL A 163 13.81 -2.34 -15.15
C VAL A 163 14.87 -3.09 -15.95
N GLN A 164 16.04 -3.28 -15.33
CA GLN A 164 17.19 -4.02 -15.89
C GLN A 164 17.42 -5.35 -15.16
#